data_893b803ed563b2ae774270997dd63a5b
#
_entry.id   893b803ed563b2ae774270997dd63a5b
#
_cell.length_a   1.000
_cell.length_b   1.000
_cell.length_c   1.000
_cell.angle_alpha   90.00
_cell.angle_beta   90.00
_cell.angle_gamma   90.00
#
_symmetry.space_group_name_H-M   'P 1'
#
loop_
_entity.id
_entity.type
_entity.pdbx_description
1 polymer ?
#
loop_
_entity_poly.entity_id
_entity_poly.type
_entity_poly.pdbx_seq_one_letter_code
_entity_poly.pdbx_strand_id
1 'polypeptide(L)'
;TFTASTSTDFSTQVNALVDSGVKVVFIPFYAEEASTFLTQAKGKFADDVYFFGADGLDGILGKVEQDVTIANNVLMLTPFAADSTEENVQSFVKAYEAAYGATPDQFAADAYDAVYVIKAAVEKAGSTSGAALAAVMPELEVTGVTGTMTWDADGNTNKNASAILYFDGVGSVFGN
;
A
#
# COMPACT_ATOMS: atom_id res chain seq x y z
N THR A 1 -15.64 13.77 8.93
CA THR A 1 -14.49 13.44 9.80
C THR A 1 -14.79 12.16 10.57
N PHE A 2 -13.78 11.37 10.85
CA PHE A 2 -13.82 10.18 11.69
C PHE A 2 -12.57 10.15 12.58
N THR A 3 -12.58 9.34 13.61
CA THR A 3 -11.41 9.11 14.46
C THR A 3 -10.95 7.68 14.24
N ALA A 4 -9.72 7.49 13.77
CA ALA A 4 -9.13 6.18 13.57
C ALA A 4 -9.22 5.32 14.84
N SER A 5 -9.38 4.02 14.67
CA SER A 5 -9.52 3.02 15.73
C SER A 5 -10.74 3.13 16.67
N THR A 6 -11.52 4.21 16.60
CA THR A 6 -12.71 4.40 17.45
C THR A 6 -14.00 4.59 16.66
N SER A 7 -13.93 4.95 15.37
CA SER A 7 -15.11 5.08 14.52
C SER A 7 -15.49 3.72 13.93
N THR A 8 -16.63 3.21 14.35
CA THR A 8 -17.19 1.93 13.90
C THR A 8 -18.48 2.11 13.08
N ASP A 9 -18.95 3.34 12.91
CA ASP A 9 -20.15 3.68 12.14
C ASP A 9 -19.85 4.80 11.16
N PHE A 10 -19.90 4.48 9.87
CA PHE A 10 -19.72 5.36 8.74
C PHE A 10 -21.03 5.62 7.99
N SER A 11 -22.18 5.19 8.53
CA SER A 11 -23.48 5.24 7.83
C SER A 11 -23.83 6.64 7.35
N THR A 12 -23.57 7.68 8.15
CA THR A 12 -23.81 9.08 7.77
C THR A 12 -22.97 9.49 6.56
N GLN A 13 -21.67 9.16 6.56
CA GLN A 13 -20.75 9.48 5.48
C GLN A 13 -21.10 8.71 4.21
N VAL A 14 -21.40 7.42 4.34
CA VAL A 14 -21.82 6.56 3.23
C VAL A 14 -23.08 7.12 2.58
N ASN A 15 -24.13 7.45 3.36
CA ASN A 15 -25.37 7.99 2.82
C ASN A 15 -25.15 9.34 2.12
N ALA A 16 -24.37 10.24 2.70
CA ALA A 16 -24.06 11.53 2.08
C ALA A 16 -23.32 11.38 0.75
N LEU A 17 -22.40 10.41 0.64
CA LEU A 17 -21.68 10.11 -0.60
C LEU A 17 -22.60 9.49 -1.66
N VAL A 18 -23.50 8.59 -1.27
CA VAL A 18 -24.51 8.01 -2.17
C VAL A 18 -25.43 9.10 -2.71
N ASP A 19 -25.96 9.96 -1.82
CA ASP A 19 -26.87 11.05 -2.20
C ASP A 19 -26.21 12.07 -3.14
N SER A 20 -24.89 12.23 -3.06
CA SER A 20 -24.12 13.14 -3.94
C SER A 20 -23.88 12.59 -5.34
N GLY A 21 -24.12 11.29 -5.59
CA GLY A 21 -23.97 10.66 -6.91
C GLY A 21 -22.52 10.57 -7.41
N VAL A 22 -21.54 10.57 -6.51
CA VAL A 22 -20.12 10.50 -6.87
C VAL A 22 -19.76 9.19 -7.57
N LYS A 23 -18.76 9.23 -8.46
CA LYS A 23 -18.23 8.05 -9.17
C LYS A 23 -16.90 7.57 -8.61
N VAL A 24 -16.21 8.39 -7.84
CA VAL A 24 -14.98 8.04 -7.15
C VAL A 24 -15.07 8.53 -5.71
N VAL A 25 -14.78 7.64 -4.78
CA VAL A 25 -14.68 7.95 -3.35
C VAL A 25 -13.22 7.77 -2.93
N PHE A 26 -12.56 8.84 -2.49
CA PHE A 26 -11.22 8.74 -1.95
C PHE A 26 -11.29 8.31 -0.49
N ILE A 27 -10.66 7.17 -0.17
CA ILE A 27 -10.63 6.54 1.15
C ILE A 27 -9.20 6.38 1.66
N PRO A 28 -8.58 7.45 2.19
CA PRO A 28 -7.22 7.40 2.75
C PRO A 28 -7.23 6.71 4.12
N PHE A 29 -7.65 5.46 4.16
CA PHE A 29 -7.80 4.62 5.35
C PHE A 29 -6.70 3.57 5.42
N TYR A 30 -6.51 2.99 6.59
CA TYR A 30 -5.91 1.68 6.70
C TYR A 30 -6.96 0.59 6.49
N ALA A 31 -6.50 -0.64 6.23
CA ALA A 31 -7.36 -1.77 5.87
C ALA A 31 -8.48 -2.05 6.89
N GLU A 32 -8.25 -1.79 8.18
CA GLU A 32 -9.24 -1.99 9.26
C GLU A 32 -10.45 -1.05 9.10
N GLU A 33 -10.19 0.25 9.02
CA GLU A 33 -11.25 1.26 8.85
C GLU A 33 -11.90 1.15 7.48
N ALA A 34 -11.10 0.84 6.44
CA ALA A 34 -11.61 0.63 5.10
C ALA A 34 -12.58 -0.55 5.05
N SER A 35 -12.26 -1.69 5.68
CA SER A 35 -13.14 -2.86 5.72
C SER A 35 -14.49 -2.52 6.36
N THR A 36 -14.47 -1.76 7.45
CA THR A 36 -15.70 -1.30 8.13
C THR A 36 -16.52 -0.38 7.24
N PHE A 37 -15.88 0.61 6.60
CA PHE A 37 -16.54 1.54 5.68
C PHE A 37 -17.13 0.81 4.47
N LEU A 38 -16.35 -0.03 3.82
CA LEU A 38 -16.76 -0.77 2.62
C LEU A 38 -17.89 -1.78 2.91
N THR A 39 -17.86 -2.43 4.08
CA THR A 39 -18.95 -3.30 4.54
C THR A 39 -20.25 -2.51 4.65
N GLN A 40 -20.21 -1.31 5.22
CA GLN A 40 -21.39 -0.46 5.36
C GLN A 40 -21.82 0.21 4.04
N ALA A 41 -20.90 0.32 3.08
CA ALA A 41 -21.13 0.85 1.74
C ALA A 41 -21.72 -0.20 0.78
N LYS A 42 -21.52 -1.49 1.06
CA LYS A 42 -21.93 -2.58 0.18
C LYS A 42 -23.40 -2.50 -0.22
N GLY A 43 -23.65 -2.55 -1.54
CA GLY A 43 -25.00 -2.51 -2.12
C GLY A 43 -25.70 -1.15 -2.06
N LYS A 44 -25.01 -0.09 -1.62
CA LYS A 44 -25.57 1.26 -1.57
C LYS A 44 -25.12 2.15 -2.72
N PHE A 45 -23.97 1.86 -3.30
CA PHE A 45 -23.44 2.57 -4.45
C PHE A 45 -23.79 1.86 -5.75
N ALA A 46 -23.79 2.60 -6.87
CA ALA A 46 -23.91 2.00 -8.19
C ALA A 46 -22.63 1.20 -8.53
N ASP A 47 -22.77 0.20 -9.42
CA ASP A 47 -21.68 -0.73 -9.76
C ASP A 47 -20.48 -0.06 -10.46
N ASP A 48 -20.64 1.18 -10.94
CA ASP A 48 -19.61 1.96 -11.60
C ASP A 48 -18.91 2.97 -10.67
N VAL A 49 -19.06 2.83 -9.36
CA VAL A 49 -18.37 3.64 -8.35
C VAL A 49 -17.08 2.94 -7.93
N TYR A 50 -15.99 3.69 -7.91
CA TYR A 50 -14.68 3.22 -7.46
C TYR A 50 -14.30 3.81 -6.11
N PHE A 51 -13.65 3.00 -5.28
CA PHE A 51 -13.09 3.42 -3.99
C PHE A 51 -11.58 3.48 -4.14
N PHE A 52 -11.03 4.69 -4.16
CA PHE A 52 -9.60 4.90 -4.37
C PHE A 52 -8.90 5.18 -3.04
N GLY A 53 -7.93 4.36 -2.69
CA GLY A 53 -7.10 4.51 -1.52
C GLY A 53 -5.62 4.55 -1.84
N ALA A 54 -4.82 4.71 -0.81
CA ALA A 54 -3.37 4.65 -0.87
C ALA A 54 -2.86 3.29 -0.35
N ASP A 55 -1.58 3.22 -0.06
CA ASP A 55 -0.87 2.06 0.48
C ASP A 55 -1.47 1.49 1.77
N GLY A 56 -2.12 2.32 2.59
CA GLY A 56 -2.81 1.89 3.81
C GLY A 56 -3.89 0.82 3.61
N LEU A 57 -4.37 0.62 2.37
CA LEU A 57 -5.35 -0.42 2.06
C LEU A 57 -4.72 -1.81 1.88
N ASP A 58 -3.40 -1.95 1.90
CA ASP A 58 -2.78 -3.25 1.78
C ASP A 58 -3.25 -4.18 2.90
N GLY A 59 -3.53 -5.45 2.53
CA GLY A 59 -4.15 -6.43 3.42
C GLY A 59 -5.69 -6.33 3.51
N ILE A 60 -6.36 -5.46 2.71
CA ILE A 60 -7.84 -5.32 2.73
C ILE A 60 -8.57 -6.64 2.51
N LEU A 61 -8.07 -7.52 1.62
CA LEU A 61 -8.70 -8.81 1.35
C LEU A 61 -8.71 -9.70 2.60
N GLY A 62 -7.67 -9.66 3.42
CA GLY A 62 -7.61 -10.37 4.71
C GLY A 62 -8.59 -9.83 5.76
N LYS A 63 -9.08 -8.59 5.59
CA LYS A 63 -10.10 -8.00 6.48
C LYS A 63 -11.53 -8.31 6.05
N VAL A 64 -11.72 -8.76 4.82
CA VAL A 64 -13.03 -9.08 4.23
C VAL A 64 -13.11 -10.52 3.73
N GLU A 65 -12.33 -11.44 4.29
CA GLU A 65 -12.22 -12.85 3.87
C GLU A 65 -13.57 -13.59 3.76
N GLN A 66 -14.52 -13.24 4.62
CA GLN A 66 -15.85 -13.86 4.62
C GLN A 66 -16.71 -13.42 3.43
N ASP A 67 -16.38 -12.29 2.82
CA ASP A 67 -17.07 -11.74 1.67
C ASP A 67 -16.13 -10.80 0.90
N VAL A 68 -15.29 -11.37 0.06
CA VAL A 68 -14.29 -10.65 -0.73
C VAL A 68 -14.90 -9.62 -1.70
N THR A 69 -16.21 -9.76 -2.03
CA THR A 69 -16.91 -8.80 -2.90
C THR A 69 -17.09 -7.43 -2.26
N ILE A 70 -16.86 -7.31 -0.95
CA ILE A 70 -16.82 -6.01 -0.25
C ILE A 70 -15.68 -5.13 -0.79
N ALA A 71 -14.58 -5.72 -1.26
CA ALA A 71 -13.46 -5.01 -1.86
C ALA A 71 -13.60 -4.79 -3.38
N ASN A 72 -14.74 -5.13 -4.00
CA ASN A 72 -14.94 -4.87 -5.42
C ASN A 72 -14.86 -3.37 -5.72
N ASN A 73 -14.22 -3.03 -6.85
CA ASN A 73 -13.95 -1.66 -7.29
C ASN A 73 -13.05 -0.85 -6.33
N VAL A 74 -12.34 -1.49 -5.42
CA VAL A 74 -11.30 -0.83 -4.64
C VAL A 74 -10.04 -0.74 -5.48
N LEU A 75 -9.52 0.48 -5.62
CA LEU A 75 -8.23 0.81 -6.22
C LEU A 75 -7.27 1.20 -5.09
N MET A 76 -6.09 0.59 -5.05
CA MET A 76 -5.03 1.03 -4.15
C MET A 76 -3.71 1.23 -4.90
N LEU A 77 -2.84 2.05 -4.34
CA LEU A 77 -1.47 2.21 -4.82
C LEU A 77 -0.52 1.35 -3.98
N THR A 78 0.33 0.58 -4.65
CA THR A 78 1.38 -0.20 -3.98
C THR A 78 2.67 -0.21 -4.79
N PRO A 79 3.85 -0.08 -4.14
CA PRO A 79 5.14 -0.25 -4.79
C PRO A 79 5.57 -1.73 -4.85
N PHE A 80 4.80 -2.65 -4.27
CA PHE A 80 5.18 -4.05 -4.11
C PHE A 80 4.05 -4.99 -4.54
N ALA A 81 4.41 -6.03 -5.28
CA ALA A 81 3.52 -7.12 -5.64
C ALA A 81 4.25 -8.45 -5.37
N ALA A 82 3.74 -9.25 -4.43
CA ALA A 82 4.36 -10.51 -4.03
C ALA A 82 4.37 -11.57 -5.16
N ASP A 83 3.52 -11.42 -6.15
CA ASP A 83 3.43 -12.25 -7.36
C ASP A 83 4.29 -11.74 -8.54
N SER A 84 5.07 -10.66 -8.33
CA SER A 84 6.03 -10.17 -9.33
C SER A 84 6.99 -11.29 -9.75
N THR A 85 7.31 -11.33 -11.04
CA THR A 85 8.27 -12.32 -11.60
C THR A 85 9.73 -11.91 -11.46
N GLU A 86 10.02 -10.75 -10.86
CA GLU A 86 11.39 -10.28 -10.63
C GLU A 86 12.11 -11.16 -9.61
N GLU A 87 13.34 -11.55 -9.91
CA GLU A 87 14.12 -12.52 -9.13
C GLU A 87 14.37 -12.05 -7.68
N ASN A 88 14.67 -10.77 -7.49
CA ASN A 88 14.87 -10.17 -6.15
C ASN A 88 13.59 -10.22 -5.32
N VAL A 89 12.42 -9.92 -5.92
CA VAL A 89 11.12 -10.00 -5.27
C VAL A 89 10.81 -11.44 -4.88
N GLN A 90 10.94 -12.39 -5.81
CA GLN A 90 10.69 -13.81 -5.54
C GLN A 90 11.63 -14.38 -4.47
N SER A 91 12.90 -13.96 -4.45
CA SER A 91 13.84 -14.36 -3.41
C SER A 91 13.46 -13.84 -2.04
N PHE A 92 13.00 -12.58 -1.95
CA PHE A 92 12.49 -11.98 -0.72
C PHE A 92 11.23 -12.69 -0.23
N VAL A 93 10.22 -12.88 -1.11
CA VAL A 93 8.97 -13.56 -0.77
C VAL A 93 9.25 -14.95 -0.20
N LYS A 94 10.06 -15.76 -0.90
CA LYS A 94 10.44 -17.10 -0.47
C LYS A 94 11.12 -17.11 0.90
N ALA A 95 12.04 -16.17 1.14
CA ALA A 95 12.75 -16.07 2.41
C ALA A 95 11.81 -15.65 3.55
N TYR A 96 10.91 -14.71 3.28
CA TYR A 96 9.91 -14.24 4.24
C TYR A 96 8.92 -15.36 4.61
N GLU A 97 8.38 -16.06 3.62
CA GLU A 97 7.46 -17.19 3.84
C GLU A 97 8.12 -18.32 4.64
N ALA A 98 9.38 -18.61 4.36
CA ALA A 98 10.13 -19.61 5.13
C ALA A 98 10.36 -19.20 6.59
N ALA A 99 10.49 -17.90 6.87
CA ALA A 99 10.73 -17.39 8.21
C ALA A 99 9.45 -17.19 9.04
N TYR A 100 8.36 -16.77 8.39
CA TYR A 100 7.15 -16.29 9.08
C TYR A 100 5.89 -17.10 8.74
N GLY A 101 5.92 -17.97 7.72
CA GLY A 101 4.77 -18.78 7.32
C GLY A 101 3.63 -18.00 6.67
N ALA A 102 3.89 -16.79 6.17
CA ALA A 102 2.91 -15.92 5.54
C ALA A 102 3.55 -15.17 4.37
N THR A 103 2.78 -14.83 3.36
CA THR A 103 3.23 -13.98 2.25
C THR A 103 3.46 -12.54 2.75
N PRO A 104 4.59 -11.89 2.41
CA PRO A 104 4.86 -10.52 2.82
C PRO A 104 3.88 -9.54 2.17
N ASP A 105 3.48 -8.53 2.93
CA ASP A 105 2.79 -7.33 2.46
C ASP A 105 3.80 -6.25 2.02
N GLN A 106 3.30 -5.12 1.51
CA GLN A 106 4.18 -4.02 1.12
C GLN A 106 4.93 -3.41 2.31
N PHE A 107 4.37 -3.41 3.52
CA PHE A 107 5.05 -2.85 4.70
C PHE A 107 6.27 -3.68 5.08
N ALA A 108 6.19 -5.00 4.94
CA ALA A 108 7.34 -5.89 5.11
C ALA A 108 8.41 -5.63 4.04
N ALA A 109 8.01 -5.43 2.79
CA ALA A 109 8.91 -5.10 1.68
C ALA A 109 9.57 -3.73 1.85
N ASP A 110 8.81 -2.71 2.27
CA ASP A 110 9.33 -1.37 2.56
C ASP A 110 10.33 -1.38 3.71
N ALA A 111 10.02 -2.12 4.79
CA ALA A 111 10.93 -2.28 5.92
C ALA A 111 12.23 -3.00 5.52
N TYR A 112 12.14 -4.01 4.68
CA TYR A 112 13.30 -4.71 4.12
C TYR A 112 14.19 -3.77 3.32
N ASP A 113 13.61 -3.02 2.38
CA ASP A 113 14.35 -2.05 1.57
C ASP A 113 14.96 -0.94 2.40
N ALA A 114 14.27 -0.45 3.43
CA ALA A 114 14.78 0.58 4.34
C ALA A 114 16.10 0.16 5.02
N VAL A 115 16.27 -1.11 5.38
CA VAL A 115 17.53 -1.63 5.93
C VAL A 115 18.66 -1.54 4.91
N TYR A 116 18.41 -1.86 3.65
CA TYR A 116 19.41 -1.76 2.57
C TYR A 116 19.73 -0.32 2.22
N VAL A 117 18.77 0.58 2.25
CA VAL A 117 19.00 2.02 2.08
C VAL A 117 19.91 2.55 3.19
N ILE A 118 19.61 2.21 4.45
CA ILE A 118 20.46 2.60 5.61
C ILE A 118 21.87 2.03 5.44
N LYS A 119 22.00 0.75 5.05
CA LYS A 119 23.29 0.12 4.81
C LYS A 119 24.09 0.89 3.75
N ALA A 120 23.49 1.18 2.60
CA ALA A 120 24.15 1.93 1.54
C ALA A 120 24.57 3.33 2.00
N ALA A 121 23.73 4.02 2.77
CA ALA A 121 24.05 5.33 3.33
C ALA A 121 25.22 5.28 4.31
N VAL A 122 25.27 4.27 5.20
CA VAL A 122 26.39 4.07 6.15
C VAL A 122 27.68 3.78 5.41
N GLU A 123 27.66 2.91 4.41
CA GLU A 123 28.83 2.57 3.60
C GLU A 123 29.36 3.80 2.83
N LYS A 124 28.47 4.58 2.24
CA LYS A 124 28.80 5.82 1.52
C LYS A 124 29.35 6.91 2.44
N ALA A 125 28.72 7.13 3.59
CA ALA A 125 29.09 8.17 4.54
C ALA A 125 30.32 7.79 5.39
N GLY A 126 30.64 6.50 5.53
CA GLY A 126 31.63 6.02 6.49
C GLY A 126 31.27 6.34 7.94
N SER A 127 29.98 6.53 8.25
CA SER A 127 29.48 7.00 9.54
C SER A 127 28.06 6.50 9.79
N THR A 128 27.67 6.38 11.06
CA THR A 128 26.29 6.10 11.50
C THR A 128 25.57 7.35 12.02
N SER A 129 26.19 8.53 11.94
CA SER A 129 25.55 9.78 12.33
C SER A 129 24.41 10.13 11.38
N GLY A 130 23.22 10.41 11.91
CA GLY A 130 22.04 10.77 11.09
C GLY A 130 22.30 11.94 10.14
N ALA A 131 23.06 12.96 10.56
CA ALA A 131 23.42 14.09 9.70
C ALA A 131 24.34 13.67 8.55
N ALA A 132 25.28 12.74 8.79
CA ALA A 132 26.16 12.21 7.73
C ALA A 132 25.38 11.33 6.75
N LEU A 133 24.44 10.51 7.25
CA LEU A 133 23.58 9.69 6.39
C LEU A 133 22.70 10.58 5.50
N ALA A 134 22.02 11.57 6.09
CA ALA A 134 21.18 12.50 5.34
C ALA A 134 21.95 13.25 4.25
N ALA A 135 23.19 13.63 4.50
CA ALA A 135 24.02 14.37 3.55
C ALA A 135 24.35 13.56 2.28
N VAL A 136 24.42 12.23 2.36
CA VAL A 136 24.74 11.35 1.22
C VAL A 136 23.52 10.82 0.49
N MET A 137 22.31 10.96 1.05
CA MET A 137 21.08 10.45 0.44
C MET A 137 20.88 10.89 -1.01
N PRO A 138 21.09 12.19 -1.38
CA PRO A 138 20.91 12.64 -2.76
C PRO A 138 21.88 12.01 -3.78
N GLU A 139 22.92 11.33 -3.30
CA GLU A 139 23.92 10.66 -4.15
C GLU A 139 23.72 9.15 -4.23
N LEU A 140 22.67 8.63 -3.59
CA LEU A 140 22.36 7.21 -3.57
C LEU A 140 21.38 6.81 -4.67
N GLU A 141 21.60 5.61 -5.21
CA GLU A 141 20.63 4.85 -5.96
C GLU A 141 20.62 3.44 -5.37
N VAL A 142 19.46 3.00 -4.90
CA VAL A 142 19.30 1.69 -4.26
C VAL A 142 18.17 0.93 -4.95
N THR A 143 18.49 -0.24 -5.49
CA THR A 143 17.49 -1.16 -6.04
C THR A 143 17.10 -2.16 -4.97
N GLY A 144 15.83 -2.12 -4.58
CA GLY A 144 15.22 -3.00 -3.61
C GLY A 144 14.12 -3.88 -4.23
N VAL A 145 13.32 -4.47 -3.37
CA VAL A 145 12.15 -5.29 -3.78
C VAL A 145 10.92 -4.43 -4.11
N THR A 146 10.96 -3.15 -3.73
CA THR A 146 9.93 -2.16 -4.05
C THR A 146 10.34 -1.22 -5.19
N GLY A 147 11.38 -1.58 -5.95
CA GLY A 147 11.90 -0.84 -7.10
C GLY A 147 13.22 -0.12 -6.82
N THR A 148 13.66 0.69 -7.77
CA THR A 148 14.88 1.50 -7.66
C THR A 148 14.53 2.87 -7.10
N MET A 149 15.22 3.25 -6.03
CA MET A 149 14.98 4.47 -5.27
C MET A 149 16.16 5.43 -5.39
N THR A 150 15.86 6.69 -5.67
CA THR A 150 16.77 7.83 -5.58
C THR A 150 16.14 8.93 -4.75
N TRP A 151 16.92 9.88 -4.28
CA TRP A 151 16.43 10.98 -3.43
C TRP A 151 16.92 12.32 -3.97
N ASP A 152 16.09 13.35 -3.87
CA ASP A 152 16.50 14.72 -4.13
C ASP A 152 17.09 15.38 -2.86
N ALA A 153 17.51 16.64 -3.00
CA ALA A 153 18.11 17.40 -1.90
C ALA A 153 17.12 17.71 -0.74
N ASP A 154 15.82 17.65 -1.02
CA ASP A 154 14.75 17.87 -0.05
C ASP A 154 14.31 16.56 0.64
N GLY A 155 14.89 15.41 0.23
CA GLY A 155 14.61 14.09 0.77
C GLY A 155 13.41 13.39 0.12
N ASN A 156 12.87 13.93 -0.97
CA ASN A 156 11.81 13.25 -1.71
C ASN A 156 12.40 12.10 -2.53
N THR A 157 11.68 10.99 -2.60
CA THR A 157 12.05 9.83 -3.41
C THR A 157 11.23 9.77 -4.70
N ASN A 158 11.84 9.20 -5.75
CA ASN A 158 11.18 8.87 -7.01
C ASN A 158 10.40 7.55 -6.99
N LYS A 159 10.16 6.98 -5.80
CA LYS A 159 9.51 5.67 -5.67
C LYS A 159 8.16 5.64 -6.39
N ASN A 160 8.02 4.73 -7.33
CA ASN A 160 6.80 4.54 -8.11
C ASN A 160 5.86 3.56 -7.41
N ALA A 161 4.58 3.65 -7.74
CA ALA A 161 3.58 2.70 -7.30
C ALA A 161 2.72 2.27 -8.49
N SER A 162 2.24 1.04 -8.45
CA SER A 162 1.21 0.52 -9.36
C SER A 162 -0.16 0.68 -8.73
N ALA A 163 -1.17 0.98 -9.57
CA ALA A 163 -2.56 0.94 -9.12
C ALA A 163 -3.07 -0.49 -9.25
N ILE A 164 -3.58 -1.05 -8.16
CA ILE A 164 -4.20 -2.37 -8.12
C ILE A 164 -5.70 -2.22 -7.94
N LEU A 165 -6.47 -2.82 -8.86
CA LEU A 165 -7.92 -2.93 -8.78
C LEU A 165 -8.28 -4.30 -8.21
N TYR A 166 -9.11 -4.32 -7.18
CA TYR A 166 -9.70 -5.54 -6.63
C TYR A 166 -11.06 -5.83 -7.23
N PHE A 167 -11.26 -7.09 -7.63
CA PHE A 167 -12.55 -7.61 -8.09
C PHE A 167 -12.63 -9.11 -7.77
N ASP A 168 -13.72 -9.54 -7.12
CA ASP A 168 -13.98 -10.92 -6.70
C ASP A 168 -12.80 -11.58 -5.96
N GLY A 169 -12.14 -10.81 -5.09
CA GLY A 169 -11.01 -11.27 -4.29
C GLY A 169 -9.68 -11.35 -5.04
N VAL A 170 -9.62 -10.85 -6.28
CA VAL A 170 -8.39 -10.82 -7.08
C VAL A 170 -7.94 -9.39 -7.29
N GLY A 171 -6.68 -9.10 -6.96
CA GLY A 171 -6.01 -7.84 -7.32
C GLY A 171 -5.37 -7.94 -8.70
N SER A 172 -5.56 -6.93 -9.54
CA SER A 172 -4.92 -6.84 -10.86
C SER A 172 -4.42 -5.42 -11.12
N VAL A 173 -3.33 -5.30 -11.87
CA VAL A 173 -2.81 -3.97 -12.26
C VAL A 173 -3.86 -3.25 -13.09
N PHE A 174 -4.24 -2.06 -12.63
CA PHE A 174 -5.25 -1.24 -13.29
C PHE A 174 -4.67 -0.56 -14.54
N GLY A 175 -5.36 -0.69 -15.65
CA GLY A 175 -4.99 -0.05 -16.93
C GLY A 175 -4.14 -0.90 -17.87
N ASN A 176 -3.95 -2.19 -17.56
CA ASN A 176 -3.34 -3.18 -18.49
C ASN A 176 -4.41 -3.95 -19.24
#